data_bd5262417d0acc0c9e9c8c3bf4adbb66
#
_entry.id   bd5262417d0acc0c9e9c8c3bf4adbb66
#
_cell.length_a   1.000
_cell.length_b   1.000
_cell.length_c   1.000
_cell.angle_alpha   90.00
_cell.angle_beta   90.00
_cell.angle_gamma   90.00
#
_symmetry.space_group_name_H-M   'P 1'
#
loop_
_entity.id
_entity.type
_entity.pdbx_description
1 polymer ?
#
loop_
_entity_poly.entity_id
_entity_poly.type
_entity_poly.pdbx_seq_one_letter_code
_entity_poly.pdbx_strand_id
1 'polypeptide(L)'
;MCALLGGIGSASSALAAGNPAPADRTLKGDAVCTRCHDSSEMTPILAIYQTNHGVKGDPRTPGCQTCHGPSVAHVTNPKGTETRPAPDVIFGAKKAANYPYTPSAATVQTETCLSCHKGGQRTHWDGSQHQVEGLVCASCHTIHAADDKVRDRKTQREVCFSCHKEQRAQTKLISTHPIDAGKVVCSDCHNPHGSAGPKLLKKNTVNETCWQCHAEKRGPFLWEHQPVTEDCTNCHTPHGSNITPLLKSRVPFLCEECHDGPHQSASPIAGNVAGIQGGLTATAGRAASPGYGGRSCMNCHPMVHGSNSPAGALLHR
;
A
#
# COMPACT_ATOMS: atom_id res chain seq x y z
N MET A 1 -47.79 50.32 -5.05
CA MET A 1 -48.04 49.33 -4.00
C MET A 1 -48.09 47.94 -4.64
N CYS A 2 -47.04 47.19 -4.57
CA CYS A 2 -46.96 45.79 -4.99
C CYS A 2 -46.34 45.01 -3.86
N ALA A 3 -47.12 44.16 -3.21
CA ALA A 3 -46.67 43.30 -2.14
C ALA A 3 -46.11 42.00 -2.72
N LEU A 4 -44.86 41.68 -2.43
CA LEU A 4 -44.22 40.42 -2.72
C LEU A 4 -44.32 39.50 -1.50
N LEU A 5 -45.11 38.44 -1.63
CA LEU A 5 -45.21 37.34 -0.67
C LEU A 5 -44.06 36.37 -0.92
N GLY A 6 -43.11 36.33 0.04
CA GLY A 6 -42.04 35.34 0.05
C GLY A 6 -42.52 34.01 0.64
N GLY A 7 -42.52 32.97 -0.17
CA GLY A 7 -42.77 31.61 0.26
C GLY A 7 -41.49 30.99 0.87
N ILE A 8 -41.57 30.61 2.15
CA ILE A 8 -40.51 29.86 2.84
C ILE A 8 -40.70 28.38 2.49
N GLY A 9 -39.89 27.89 1.59
CA GLY A 9 -39.82 26.46 1.26
C GLY A 9 -39.09 25.70 2.37
N SER A 10 -39.79 24.89 3.14
CA SER A 10 -39.22 23.94 4.09
C SER A 10 -38.53 22.81 3.33
N ALA A 11 -37.21 22.77 3.35
CA ALA A 11 -36.44 21.64 2.83
C ALA A 11 -36.56 20.47 3.83
N SER A 12 -37.40 19.50 3.51
CA SER A 12 -37.43 18.22 4.22
C SER A 12 -36.16 17.46 3.90
N SER A 13 -35.26 17.31 4.88
CA SER A 13 -34.13 16.41 4.81
C SER A 13 -34.65 14.96 4.80
N ALA A 14 -34.70 14.35 3.64
CA ALA A 14 -34.92 12.91 3.52
C ALA A 14 -33.72 12.19 4.10
N LEU A 15 -33.85 11.67 5.33
CA LEU A 15 -32.96 10.64 5.85
C LEU A 15 -32.99 9.47 4.86
N ALA A 16 -31.85 9.17 4.24
CA ALA A 16 -31.69 7.97 3.44
C ALA A 16 -31.87 6.77 4.38
N ALA A 17 -33.08 6.23 4.41
CA ALA A 17 -33.33 4.94 5.04
C ALA A 17 -32.48 3.90 4.31
N GLY A 18 -31.45 3.36 4.98
CA GLY A 18 -30.69 2.23 4.47
C GLY A 18 -31.68 1.14 4.06
N ASN A 19 -31.58 0.66 2.82
CA ASN A 19 -32.40 -0.43 2.36
C ASN A 19 -32.24 -1.63 3.32
N PRO A 20 -33.27 -2.12 3.98
CA PRO A 20 -33.17 -3.32 4.77
C PRO A 20 -32.74 -4.45 3.83
N ALA A 21 -31.78 -5.27 4.26
CA ALA A 21 -31.39 -6.44 3.49
C ALA A 21 -32.67 -7.29 3.28
N PRO A 22 -33.01 -7.62 2.03
CA PRO A 22 -34.21 -8.38 1.77
C PRO A 22 -34.16 -9.70 2.55
N ALA A 23 -35.23 -10.03 3.27
CA ALA A 23 -35.34 -11.22 4.12
C ALA A 23 -35.08 -12.55 3.36
N ASP A 24 -35.12 -12.50 2.02
CA ASP A 24 -34.91 -13.65 1.17
C ASP A 24 -33.41 -13.95 0.86
N ARG A 25 -32.48 -13.09 1.31
CA ARG A 25 -31.03 -13.30 1.13
C ARG A 25 -30.39 -14.14 2.21
N THR A 26 -31.08 -14.43 3.32
CA THR A 26 -30.55 -15.28 4.39
C THR A 26 -30.26 -16.69 3.87
N LEU A 27 -29.04 -17.17 4.12
CA LEU A 27 -28.64 -18.53 3.73
C LEU A 27 -29.37 -19.58 4.61
N LYS A 28 -29.63 -20.72 4.03
CA LYS A 28 -30.22 -21.85 4.78
C LYS A 28 -29.25 -22.26 5.90
N GLY A 29 -29.72 -22.22 7.15
CA GLY A 29 -28.90 -22.48 8.34
C GLY A 29 -28.51 -21.26 9.11
N ASP A 30 -28.45 -20.08 8.48
CA ASP A 30 -28.11 -18.82 9.16
C ASP A 30 -29.27 -18.26 9.99
N ALA A 31 -30.49 -18.77 9.78
CA ALA A 31 -31.68 -18.38 10.55
C ALA A 31 -31.51 -18.52 12.07
N VAL A 32 -30.65 -19.46 12.50
CA VAL A 32 -30.31 -19.62 13.92
C VAL A 32 -29.60 -18.39 14.49
N CYS A 33 -28.88 -17.63 13.66
CA CYS A 33 -28.19 -16.41 14.02
C CYS A 33 -29.05 -15.17 13.75
N THR A 34 -29.66 -15.09 12.55
CA THR A 34 -30.39 -13.89 12.10
C THR A 34 -31.72 -13.67 12.80
N ARG A 35 -32.21 -14.61 13.61
CA ARG A 35 -33.36 -14.38 14.52
C ARG A 35 -33.08 -13.37 15.63
N CYS A 36 -31.78 -13.14 15.95
CA CYS A 36 -31.35 -12.18 16.97
C CYS A 36 -30.47 -11.09 16.37
N HIS A 37 -29.65 -11.41 15.36
CA HIS A 37 -28.79 -10.48 14.66
C HIS A 37 -29.51 -9.93 13.44
N ASP A 38 -29.77 -8.62 13.44
CA ASP A 38 -30.53 -7.94 12.41
C ASP A 38 -29.82 -6.67 11.90
N SER A 39 -30.53 -5.87 11.12
CA SER A 39 -29.99 -4.64 10.53
C SER A 39 -29.90 -3.46 11.52
N SER A 40 -30.39 -3.60 12.74
CA SER A 40 -30.37 -2.56 13.78
C SER A 40 -29.03 -2.52 14.54
N GLU A 41 -28.18 -3.52 14.36
CA GLU A 41 -26.89 -3.57 15.04
C GLU A 41 -25.91 -2.51 14.54
N MET A 42 -25.08 -2.00 15.47
CA MET A 42 -24.03 -1.01 15.15
C MET A 42 -23.05 -1.50 14.08
N THR A 43 -22.78 -2.78 14.05
CA THR A 43 -21.99 -3.44 12.99
C THR A 43 -22.95 -4.04 11.97
N PRO A 44 -22.88 -3.66 10.69
CA PRO A 44 -23.83 -4.11 9.67
C PRO A 44 -23.56 -5.57 9.26
N ILE A 45 -23.70 -6.52 10.17
CA ILE A 45 -23.32 -7.91 9.95
C ILE A 45 -24.07 -8.57 8.79
N LEU A 46 -25.31 -8.18 8.53
CA LEU A 46 -26.08 -8.69 7.39
C LEU A 46 -25.59 -8.16 6.04
N ALA A 47 -24.67 -7.17 6.02
CA ALA A 47 -24.04 -6.74 4.80
C ALA A 47 -23.18 -7.85 4.14
N ILE A 48 -22.86 -8.92 4.88
CA ILE A 48 -22.20 -10.09 4.29
C ILE A 48 -23.00 -10.66 3.10
N TYR A 49 -24.32 -10.59 3.11
CA TYR A 49 -25.17 -11.03 2.01
C TYR A 49 -25.08 -10.15 0.75
N GLN A 50 -24.35 -9.06 0.82
CA GLN A 50 -24.01 -8.20 -0.34
C GLN A 50 -22.62 -8.52 -0.89
N THR A 51 -21.89 -9.44 -0.28
CA THR A 51 -20.54 -9.84 -0.64
C THR A 51 -20.51 -11.22 -1.31
N ASN A 52 -19.35 -11.62 -1.82
CA ASN A 52 -19.15 -12.97 -2.35
C ASN A 52 -19.29 -14.06 -1.29
N HIS A 53 -19.23 -13.72 0.00
CA HIS A 53 -19.47 -14.68 1.09
C HIS A 53 -20.96 -14.88 1.40
N GLY A 54 -21.84 -14.12 0.79
CA GLY A 54 -23.29 -14.20 0.99
C GLY A 54 -24.09 -14.56 -0.28
N VAL A 55 -23.45 -15.08 -1.31
CA VAL A 55 -24.13 -15.39 -2.59
C VAL A 55 -25.06 -16.60 -2.41
N LYS A 56 -26.36 -16.36 -2.46
CA LYS A 56 -27.37 -17.42 -2.39
C LYS A 56 -27.28 -18.32 -3.62
N GLY A 57 -27.25 -19.61 -3.40
CA GLY A 57 -27.16 -20.59 -4.49
C GLY A 57 -25.74 -21.03 -4.87
N ASP A 58 -24.70 -20.38 -4.36
CA ASP A 58 -23.34 -20.90 -4.47
C ASP A 58 -23.05 -21.84 -3.30
N PRO A 59 -22.86 -23.15 -3.53
CA PRO A 59 -22.62 -24.12 -2.46
C PRO A 59 -21.29 -23.88 -1.72
N ARG A 60 -20.41 -23.04 -2.25
CA ARG A 60 -19.14 -22.67 -1.60
C ARG A 60 -19.30 -21.50 -0.65
N THR A 61 -20.45 -20.83 -0.64
CA THR A 61 -20.71 -19.67 0.22
C THR A 61 -20.74 -20.14 1.69
N PRO A 62 -19.86 -19.58 2.56
CA PRO A 62 -19.87 -19.90 3.97
C PRO A 62 -21.09 -19.30 4.66
N GLY A 63 -21.77 -20.07 5.51
CA GLY A 63 -22.74 -19.53 6.45
C GLY A 63 -22.05 -18.93 7.68
N CYS A 64 -22.81 -18.26 8.55
CA CYS A 64 -22.32 -17.65 9.78
C CYS A 64 -21.49 -18.63 10.62
N GLN A 65 -21.98 -19.86 10.77
CA GLN A 65 -21.34 -20.91 11.57
C GLN A 65 -20.03 -21.41 10.98
N THR A 66 -19.81 -21.25 9.68
CA THR A 66 -18.55 -21.67 9.05
C THR A 66 -17.38 -20.82 9.56
N CYS A 67 -17.64 -19.54 9.81
CA CYS A 67 -16.63 -18.62 10.31
C CYS A 67 -16.61 -18.51 11.83
N HIS A 68 -17.80 -18.42 12.46
CA HIS A 68 -17.95 -18.18 13.89
C HIS A 68 -18.10 -19.44 14.74
N GLY A 69 -18.09 -20.63 14.11
CA GLY A 69 -18.39 -21.88 14.76
C GLY A 69 -19.90 -22.06 15.06
N PRO A 70 -20.33 -23.21 15.54
CA PRO A 70 -21.73 -23.46 15.90
C PRO A 70 -22.20 -22.60 17.06
N SER A 71 -21.30 -22.11 17.89
CA SER A 71 -21.52 -21.14 18.98
C SER A 71 -22.71 -21.50 19.88
N VAL A 72 -22.85 -22.79 20.21
CA VAL A 72 -24.02 -23.35 20.90
C VAL A 72 -24.34 -22.64 22.20
N ALA A 73 -23.31 -22.38 23.03
CA ALA A 73 -23.49 -21.67 24.29
C ALA A 73 -23.98 -20.22 24.09
N HIS A 74 -23.51 -19.55 23.05
CA HIS A 74 -23.98 -18.21 22.67
C HIS A 74 -25.45 -18.24 22.24
N VAL A 75 -25.81 -19.17 21.39
CA VAL A 75 -27.15 -19.31 20.82
C VAL A 75 -28.18 -19.71 21.89
N THR A 76 -27.87 -20.67 22.74
CA THR A 76 -28.81 -21.21 23.75
C THR A 76 -28.88 -20.35 25.01
N ASN A 77 -27.80 -19.65 25.34
CA ASN A 77 -27.69 -18.88 26.59
C ASN A 77 -28.14 -19.68 27.82
N PRO A 78 -27.51 -20.82 28.16
CA PRO A 78 -28.03 -21.79 29.11
C PRO A 78 -28.19 -21.24 30.54
N LYS A 79 -27.47 -20.15 30.86
CA LYS A 79 -27.53 -19.48 32.17
C LYS A 79 -28.50 -18.28 32.19
N GLY A 80 -29.11 -17.92 31.05
CA GLY A 80 -30.02 -16.77 30.93
C GLY A 80 -29.37 -15.43 31.30
N THR A 81 -28.06 -15.31 31.12
CA THR A 81 -27.29 -14.10 31.47
C THR A 81 -27.60 -12.97 30.48
N GLU A 82 -27.64 -11.72 30.96
CA GLU A 82 -27.82 -10.54 30.12
C GLU A 82 -26.76 -10.48 29.00
N THR A 83 -25.48 -10.66 29.37
CA THR A 83 -24.41 -10.86 28.40
C THR A 83 -24.30 -12.34 28.10
N ARG A 84 -24.60 -12.73 26.85
CA ARG A 84 -24.52 -14.12 26.40
C ARG A 84 -23.07 -14.61 26.46
N PRO A 85 -22.81 -15.93 26.56
CA PRO A 85 -21.48 -16.48 26.34
C PRO A 85 -20.90 -16.01 24.97
N ALA A 86 -19.58 -15.96 24.88
CA ALA A 86 -18.93 -15.58 23.62
C ALA A 86 -19.24 -16.58 22.49
N PRO A 87 -19.31 -16.17 21.22
CA PRO A 87 -19.22 -17.08 20.09
C PRO A 87 -17.91 -17.87 20.10
N ASP A 88 -17.87 -19.02 19.42
CA ASP A 88 -16.67 -19.88 19.42
C ASP A 88 -15.47 -19.18 18.77
N VAL A 89 -15.69 -18.40 17.70
CA VAL A 89 -14.64 -17.60 17.04
C VAL A 89 -15.08 -16.13 16.93
N ILE A 90 -14.23 -15.27 17.45
CA ILE A 90 -14.40 -13.81 17.40
C ILE A 90 -13.24 -13.19 16.62
N PHE A 91 -13.57 -12.46 15.58
CA PHE A 91 -12.59 -11.80 14.72
C PHE A 91 -12.30 -10.38 15.19
N GLY A 92 -11.05 -9.97 15.05
CA GLY A 92 -10.57 -8.63 15.36
C GLY A 92 -9.12 -8.65 15.83
N ALA A 93 -8.42 -7.53 15.64
CA ALA A 93 -7.03 -7.38 16.09
C ALA A 93 -6.93 -7.09 17.60
N LYS A 94 -7.90 -6.37 18.15
CA LYS A 94 -7.94 -5.95 19.55
C LYS A 94 -9.37 -5.96 20.06
N LYS A 95 -9.52 -6.12 21.39
CA LYS A 95 -10.81 -5.95 22.03
C LYS A 95 -11.27 -4.50 21.86
N ALA A 96 -12.45 -4.31 21.28
CA ALA A 96 -13.07 -2.98 21.22
C ALA A 96 -13.59 -2.56 22.61
N ALA A 97 -13.48 -1.27 22.92
CA ALA A 97 -13.84 -0.77 24.26
C ALA A 97 -15.30 -1.09 24.67
N ASN A 98 -16.21 -1.05 23.72
CA ASN A 98 -17.65 -1.27 23.94
C ASN A 98 -18.11 -2.68 23.52
N TYR A 99 -17.18 -3.63 23.33
CA TYR A 99 -17.52 -4.98 22.96
C TYR A 99 -17.20 -5.95 24.10
N PRO A 100 -18.14 -6.78 24.54
CA PRO A 100 -17.99 -7.60 25.77
C PRO A 100 -16.93 -8.69 25.60
N TYR A 101 -16.63 -9.12 24.38
CA TYR A 101 -15.80 -10.27 24.12
C TYR A 101 -14.38 -9.89 23.69
N THR A 102 -13.44 -10.78 23.96
CA THR A 102 -12.06 -10.67 23.46
C THR A 102 -11.94 -11.45 22.15
N PRO A 103 -11.25 -10.92 21.13
CA PRO A 103 -10.98 -11.68 19.91
C PRO A 103 -10.26 -13.00 20.21
N SER A 104 -10.57 -14.01 19.42
CA SER A 104 -9.91 -15.30 19.46
C SER A 104 -8.43 -15.19 19.12
N ALA A 105 -7.62 -16.17 19.48
CA ALA A 105 -6.19 -16.19 19.15
C ALA A 105 -5.97 -15.98 17.63
N ALA A 106 -4.92 -15.28 17.27
CA ALA A 106 -4.61 -14.92 15.87
C ALA A 106 -4.54 -16.16 14.95
N THR A 107 -4.01 -17.27 15.48
CA THR A 107 -3.96 -18.56 14.76
C THR A 107 -5.35 -19.07 14.41
N VAL A 108 -6.26 -19.10 15.38
CA VAL A 108 -7.66 -19.56 15.18
C VAL A 108 -8.37 -18.71 14.13
N GLN A 109 -8.25 -17.37 14.22
CA GLN A 109 -8.87 -16.47 13.25
C GLN A 109 -8.30 -16.69 11.83
N THR A 110 -6.98 -16.83 11.72
CA THR A 110 -6.28 -17.00 10.45
C THR A 110 -6.62 -18.35 9.81
N GLU A 111 -6.58 -19.44 10.58
CA GLU A 111 -6.90 -20.79 10.11
C GLU A 111 -8.33 -20.88 9.58
N THR A 112 -9.27 -20.19 10.23
CA THR A 112 -10.66 -20.12 9.76
C THR A 112 -10.72 -19.58 8.32
N CYS A 113 -10.03 -18.49 8.02
CA CYS A 113 -9.98 -17.93 6.68
C CYS A 113 -9.20 -18.83 5.71
N LEU A 114 -8.04 -19.34 6.14
CA LEU A 114 -7.16 -20.19 5.33
C LEU A 114 -7.76 -21.58 5.07
N SER A 115 -8.81 -21.99 5.78
CA SER A 115 -9.52 -23.23 5.44
C SER A 115 -10.03 -23.25 3.99
N CYS A 116 -10.39 -22.08 3.45
CA CYS A 116 -10.84 -21.89 2.07
C CYS A 116 -9.86 -21.04 1.25
N HIS A 117 -9.25 -20.00 1.85
CA HIS A 117 -8.40 -19.04 1.15
C HIS A 117 -6.93 -19.49 1.09
N LYS A 118 -6.67 -20.66 0.51
CA LYS A 118 -5.32 -21.23 0.32
C LYS A 118 -4.69 -20.78 -0.99
N GLY A 119 -3.37 -20.62 -0.97
CA GLY A 119 -2.57 -20.41 -2.18
C GLY A 119 -2.68 -19.00 -2.81
N GLY A 120 -2.16 -18.86 -4.02
CA GLY A 120 -2.05 -17.59 -4.74
C GLY A 120 -1.22 -16.58 -3.97
N GLN A 121 -1.67 -15.34 -3.90
CA GLN A 121 -0.95 -14.29 -3.18
C GLN A 121 -0.84 -14.50 -1.66
N ARG A 122 -1.48 -15.52 -1.10
CA ARG A 122 -1.47 -15.85 0.34
C ARG A 122 -0.51 -16.98 0.69
N THR A 123 0.18 -17.56 -0.30
CA THR A 123 1.09 -18.70 -0.11
C THR A 123 2.17 -18.43 0.93
N HIS A 124 2.61 -17.17 1.06
CA HIS A 124 3.66 -16.76 1.98
C HIS A 124 3.10 -16.05 3.24
N TRP A 125 1.82 -16.28 3.59
CA TRP A 125 1.25 -15.67 4.78
C TRP A 125 1.97 -16.13 6.05
N ASP A 126 2.15 -17.43 6.20
CA ASP A 126 2.90 -17.98 7.33
C ASP A 126 4.38 -17.56 7.25
N GLY A 127 4.85 -16.94 8.32
CA GLY A 127 6.18 -16.35 8.40
C GLY A 127 6.29 -14.96 7.78
N SER A 128 5.20 -14.40 7.22
CA SER A 128 5.23 -13.01 6.75
C SER A 128 5.36 -12.02 7.91
N GLN A 129 5.93 -10.85 7.62
CA GLN A 129 6.09 -9.79 8.62
C GLN A 129 4.75 -9.43 9.30
N HIS A 130 3.67 -9.33 8.55
CA HIS A 130 2.36 -9.02 9.11
C HIS A 130 1.84 -10.13 10.03
N GLN A 131 2.05 -11.39 9.68
CA GLN A 131 1.62 -12.51 10.51
C GLN A 131 2.46 -12.60 11.80
N VAL A 132 3.77 -12.40 11.71
CA VAL A 132 4.70 -12.42 12.87
C VAL A 132 4.36 -11.30 13.85
N GLU A 133 3.92 -10.13 13.37
CA GLU A 133 3.44 -9.01 14.18
C GLU A 133 2.02 -9.23 14.76
N GLY A 134 1.46 -10.42 14.59
CA GLY A 134 0.15 -10.79 15.15
C GLY A 134 -1.05 -10.22 14.41
N LEU A 135 -0.88 -9.73 13.19
CA LEU A 135 -2.01 -9.30 12.37
C LEU A 135 -2.79 -10.52 11.87
N VAL A 136 -4.08 -10.33 11.75
CA VAL A 136 -5.03 -11.32 11.23
C VAL A 136 -5.70 -10.79 9.98
N CYS A 137 -6.36 -11.66 9.22
CA CYS A 137 -7.05 -11.24 8.00
C CYS A 137 -8.04 -10.09 8.27
N ALA A 138 -8.76 -10.15 9.37
CA ALA A 138 -9.71 -9.12 9.81
C ALA A 138 -9.05 -7.79 10.24
N SER A 139 -7.72 -7.73 10.36
CA SER A 139 -7.02 -6.46 10.62
C SER A 139 -7.06 -5.50 9.43
N CYS A 140 -7.25 -6.06 8.23
CA CYS A 140 -7.28 -5.30 6.98
C CYS A 140 -8.58 -5.50 6.21
N HIS A 141 -9.15 -6.71 6.23
CA HIS A 141 -10.36 -7.07 5.51
C HIS A 141 -11.62 -6.90 6.36
N THR A 142 -12.65 -6.32 5.78
CA THR A 142 -13.97 -6.15 6.42
C THR A 142 -14.99 -7.04 5.73
N ILE A 143 -15.27 -8.20 6.31
CA ILE A 143 -16.15 -9.21 5.69
C ILE A 143 -17.63 -8.81 5.78
N HIS A 144 -18.03 -8.11 6.85
CA HIS A 144 -19.38 -7.61 7.06
C HIS A 144 -19.59 -6.21 6.47
N ALA A 145 -18.96 -5.92 5.33
CA ALA A 145 -19.18 -4.70 4.57
C ALA A 145 -19.39 -5.03 3.11
N ALA A 146 -20.31 -4.35 2.45
CA ALA A 146 -20.56 -4.54 1.02
C ALA A 146 -19.29 -4.31 0.19
N ASP A 147 -18.49 -3.33 0.60
CA ASP A 147 -17.23 -2.96 -0.02
C ASP A 147 -16.07 -3.14 0.98
N ASP A 148 -15.14 -4.01 0.64
CA ASP A 148 -13.91 -4.20 1.41
C ASP A 148 -12.87 -3.16 1.00
N LYS A 149 -12.67 -2.15 1.87
CA LYS A 149 -11.81 -0.99 1.62
C LYS A 149 -10.39 -1.34 1.19
N VAL A 150 -9.82 -2.44 1.68
CA VAL A 150 -8.45 -2.82 1.32
C VAL A 150 -8.36 -3.36 -0.11
N ARG A 151 -9.47 -3.81 -0.68
CA ARG A 151 -9.55 -4.33 -2.06
C ARG A 151 -9.86 -3.24 -3.09
N ASP A 152 -10.45 -2.14 -2.68
CA ASP A 152 -10.75 -1.02 -3.56
C ASP A 152 -9.50 -0.12 -3.69
N ARG A 153 -9.07 0.12 -4.93
CA ARG A 153 -7.92 0.97 -5.24
C ARG A 153 -8.01 2.38 -4.66
N LYS A 154 -9.21 2.93 -4.53
CA LYS A 154 -9.41 4.29 -4.03
C LYS A 154 -9.22 4.39 -2.50
N THR A 155 -9.55 3.34 -1.78
CA THR A 155 -9.58 3.32 -0.31
C THR A 155 -8.48 2.47 0.32
N GLN A 156 -7.80 1.61 -0.45
CA GLN A 156 -6.74 0.71 0.03
C GLN A 156 -5.68 1.43 0.85
N ARG A 157 -5.20 2.59 0.36
CA ARG A 157 -4.15 3.36 1.04
C ARG A 157 -4.54 3.77 2.46
N GLU A 158 -5.81 4.04 2.71
CA GLU A 158 -6.29 4.47 4.04
C GLU A 158 -6.17 3.34 5.05
N VAL A 159 -6.44 2.11 4.62
CA VAL A 159 -6.25 0.92 5.45
C VAL A 159 -4.77 0.74 5.78
N CYS A 160 -3.88 0.81 4.78
CA CYS A 160 -2.44 0.69 4.99
C CYS A 160 -1.90 1.82 5.88
N PHE A 161 -2.31 3.05 5.63
CA PHE A 161 -1.86 4.25 6.36
C PHE A 161 -2.38 4.33 7.80
N SER A 162 -3.30 3.47 8.19
CA SER A 162 -3.69 3.35 9.61
C SER A 162 -2.49 2.98 10.50
N CYS A 163 -1.56 2.18 9.96
CA CYS A 163 -0.32 1.76 10.61
C CYS A 163 0.93 2.38 9.97
N HIS A 164 1.03 2.42 8.64
CA HIS A 164 2.19 2.92 7.89
C HIS A 164 2.22 4.45 7.78
N LYS A 165 2.46 5.13 8.92
CA LYS A 165 2.41 6.59 9.04
C LYS A 165 3.52 7.31 8.28
N GLU A 166 4.72 6.72 8.26
CA GLU A 166 5.87 7.26 7.53
C GLU A 166 5.60 7.28 6.03
N GLN A 167 5.15 6.15 5.46
CA GLN A 167 4.82 6.05 4.04
C GLN A 167 3.69 7.01 3.67
N ARG A 168 2.70 7.19 4.58
CA ARG A 168 1.68 8.24 4.42
C ARG A 168 2.29 9.63 4.29
N ALA A 169 3.25 9.96 5.15
CA ALA A 169 3.92 11.27 5.08
C ALA A 169 4.73 11.42 3.78
N GLN A 170 5.46 10.37 3.38
CA GLN A 170 6.24 10.37 2.15
C GLN A 170 5.37 10.61 0.91
N THR A 171 4.13 10.06 0.84
CA THR A 171 3.23 10.30 -0.30
C THR A 171 2.70 11.74 -0.39
N LYS A 172 3.02 12.61 0.56
CA LYS A 172 2.67 14.05 0.54
C LYS A 172 3.82 14.94 0.10
N LEU A 173 4.98 14.37 -0.20
CA LEU A 173 6.13 15.10 -0.70
C LEU A 173 5.90 15.55 -2.16
N ILE A 174 6.75 16.45 -2.65
CA ILE A 174 6.59 17.11 -3.96
C ILE A 174 6.62 16.11 -5.13
N SER A 175 7.52 15.13 -5.05
CA SER A 175 7.71 14.11 -6.07
C SER A 175 7.24 12.77 -5.51
N THR A 176 6.16 12.22 -6.05
CA THR A 176 5.57 10.95 -5.60
C THR A 176 5.01 10.18 -6.78
N HIS A 177 4.88 8.85 -6.61
CA HIS A 177 3.93 8.12 -7.45
C HIS A 177 2.50 8.62 -7.18
N PRO A 178 1.58 8.54 -8.16
CA PRO A 178 0.21 9.08 -8.03
C PRO A 178 -0.69 8.20 -7.13
N ILE A 179 -0.22 7.95 -5.89
CA ILE A 179 -0.88 7.12 -4.89
C ILE A 179 -2.16 7.79 -4.40
N ASP A 180 -2.11 9.10 -4.16
CA ASP A 180 -3.28 9.86 -3.71
C ASP A 180 -4.40 9.90 -4.74
N ALA A 181 -4.05 9.84 -6.00
CA ALA A 181 -5.01 9.74 -7.11
C ALA A 181 -5.53 8.30 -7.35
N GLY A 182 -5.04 7.32 -6.61
CA GLY A 182 -5.39 5.91 -6.78
C GLY A 182 -4.92 5.26 -8.08
N LYS A 183 -4.05 5.96 -8.85
CA LYS A 183 -3.46 5.41 -10.08
C LYS A 183 -2.41 4.36 -9.80
N VAL A 184 -1.66 4.54 -8.71
CA VAL A 184 -0.77 3.54 -8.12
C VAL A 184 -1.27 3.26 -6.72
N VAL A 185 -1.31 2.01 -6.32
CA VAL A 185 -1.72 1.59 -4.97
C VAL A 185 -0.65 0.70 -4.33
N CYS A 186 -0.70 0.57 -3.01
CA CYS A 186 0.32 -0.18 -2.26
C CYS A 186 0.50 -1.60 -2.80
N SER A 187 -0.61 -2.25 -3.15
CA SER A 187 -0.60 -3.61 -3.69
C SER A 187 -0.14 -3.72 -5.16
N ASP A 188 0.18 -2.63 -5.84
CA ASP A 188 0.81 -2.75 -7.16
C ASP A 188 2.27 -3.21 -7.02
N CYS A 189 2.94 -2.79 -5.95
CA CYS A 189 4.33 -3.15 -5.65
C CYS A 189 4.47 -4.22 -4.56
N HIS A 190 3.62 -4.18 -3.52
CA HIS A 190 3.71 -5.04 -2.34
C HIS A 190 2.65 -6.15 -2.35
N ASN A 191 3.01 -7.31 -1.79
CA ASN A 191 2.07 -8.34 -1.40
C ASN A 191 1.97 -8.39 0.14
N PRO A 192 0.93 -7.79 0.75
CA PRO A 192 0.81 -7.71 2.20
C PRO A 192 0.63 -9.09 2.87
N HIS A 193 0.31 -10.11 2.09
CA HIS A 193 0.18 -11.49 2.60
C HIS A 193 1.51 -12.25 2.65
N GLY A 194 2.63 -11.61 2.33
CA GLY A 194 3.94 -12.24 2.25
C GLY A 194 4.41 -12.45 0.81
N SER A 195 5.72 -12.42 0.63
CA SER A 195 6.38 -12.66 -0.64
C SER A 195 7.80 -13.16 -0.42
N ALA A 196 8.42 -13.71 -1.46
CA ALA A 196 9.84 -14.04 -1.45
C ALA A 196 10.73 -12.80 -1.62
N GLY A 197 10.17 -11.70 -2.12
CA GLY A 197 10.90 -10.44 -2.32
C GLY A 197 11.12 -9.66 -1.04
N PRO A 198 12.11 -8.76 -1.01
CA PRO A 198 12.39 -7.93 0.14
C PRO A 198 11.22 -6.99 0.44
N LYS A 199 10.99 -6.66 1.72
CA LYS A 199 9.95 -5.72 2.15
C LYS A 199 8.55 -6.02 1.56
N LEU A 200 8.23 -7.29 1.43
CA LEU A 200 6.98 -7.79 0.83
C LEU A 200 6.75 -7.33 -0.61
N LEU A 201 7.79 -7.08 -1.39
CA LEU A 201 7.64 -6.79 -2.81
C LEU A 201 7.11 -8.01 -3.57
N LYS A 202 6.26 -7.77 -4.58
CA LYS A 202 5.67 -8.85 -5.39
C LYS A 202 6.66 -9.66 -6.19
N LYS A 203 7.79 -9.06 -6.54
CA LYS A 203 8.88 -9.70 -7.29
C LYS A 203 10.05 -10.00 -6.37
N ASN A 204 10.98 -10.81 -6.86
CA ASN A 204 12.11 -11.25 -6.06
C ASN A 204 13.12 -10.12 -5.77
N THR A 205 13.15 -9.11 -6.63
CA THR A 205 14.03 -7.95 -6.48
C THR A 205 13.26 -6.63 -6.56
N VAL A 206 13.89 -5.56 -6.09
CA VAL A 206 13.39 -4.20 -6.25
C VAL A 206 13.24 -3.87 -7.74
N ASN A 207 14.29 -4.12 -8.51
CA ASN A 207 14.33 -3.80 -9.93
C ASN A 207 13.23 -4.50 -10.73
N GLU A 208 13.03 -5.79 -10.51
CA GLU A 208 11.93 -6.54 -11.15
C GLU A 208 10.56 -5.96 -10.82
N THR A 209 10.39 -5.42 -9.60
CA THR A 209 9.14 -4.76 -9.21
C THR A 209 8.94 -3.44 -9.95
N CYS A 210 10.00 -2.64 -10.07
CA CYS A 210 9.97 -1.37 -10.79
C CYS A 210 9.74 -1.56 -12.29
N TRP A 211 10.38 -2.54 -12.89
CA TRP A 211 10.29 -2.85 -14.33
C TRP A 211 8.90 -3.32 -14.79
N GLN A 212 8.00 -3.66 -13.89
CA GLN A 212 6.61 -3.95 -14.28
C GLN A 212 5.93 -2.76 -14.97
N CYS A 213 6.37 -1.54 -14.63
CA CYS A 213 5.86 -0.29 -15.21
C CYS A 213 6.96 0.49 -15.95
N HIS A 214 8.20 0.41 -15.48
CA HIS A 214 9.37 1.11 -16.02
C HIS A 214 10.24 0.19 -16.88
N ALA A 215 9.60 -0.54 -17.80
CA ALA A 215 10.27 -1.52 -18.67
C ALA A 215 11.41 -0.91 -19.49
N GLU A 216 11.32 0.37 -19.86
CA GLU A 216 12.32 1.10 -20.62
C GLU A 216 13.65 1.32 -19.85
N LYS A 217 13.66 1.09 -18.53
CA LYS A 217 14.86 1.17 -17.70
C LYS A 217 15.53 -0.19 -17.46
N ARG A 218 14.96 -1.26 -18.01
CA ARG A 218 15.45 -2.63 -17.81
C ARG A 218 16.69 -2.93 -18.62
N GLY A 219 16.81 -2.36 -19.81
CA GLY A 219 17.81 -2.79 -20.78
C GLY A 219 17.41 -4.07 -21.55
N PRO A 220 18.36 -4.87 -22.05
CA PRO A 220 19.80 -4.68 -21.85
C PRO A 220 20.34 -3.44 -22.57
N PHE A 221 21.34 -2.81 -21.95
CA PHE A 221 22.07 -1.70 -22.56
C PHE A 221 23.49 -2.13 -22.94
N LEU A 222 24.04 -1.55 -23.99
CA LEU A 222 25.42 -1.77 -24.36
C LEU A 222 26.40 -1.28 -23.28
N TRP A 223 26.03 -0.17 -22.65
CA TRP A 223 26.75 0.44 -21.55
C TRP A 223 25.81 0.56 -20.35
N GLU A 224 25.97 -0.33 -19.40
CA GLU A 224 25.17 -0.37 -18.18
C GLU A 224 25.79 0.50 -17.09
N HIS A 225 24.96 1.04 -16.21
CA HIS A 225 25.40 1.68 -14.99
C HIS A 225 25.14 0.75 -13.82
N GLN A 226 26.20 0.24 -13.21
CA GLN A 226 26.13 -0.83 -12.22
C GLN A 226 25.11 -0.57 -11.09
N PRO A 227 25.05 0.61 -10.42
CA PRO A 227 24.07 0.86 -9.36
C PRO A 227 22.62 0.73 -9.83
N VAL A 228 22.34 0.99 -11.12
CA VAL A 228 21.01 0.86 -11.73
C VAL A 228 20.63 -0.60 -11.91
N THR A 229 21.60 -1.43 -12.31
CA THR A 229 21.37 -2.87 -12.46
C THR A 229 21.20 -3.58 -11.13
N GLU A 230 21.79 -3.04 -10.06
CA GLU A 230 21.71 -3.61 -8.71
C GLU A 230 20.39 -3.27 -8.02
N ASP A 231 20.09 -1.99 -7.82
CA ASP A 231 18.89 -1.56 -7.09
C ASP A 231 18.48 -0.12 -7.44
N CYS A 232 17.26 0.07 -7.95
CA CYS A 232 16.71 1.38 -8.26
C CYS A 232 16.67 2.30 -7.03
N THR A 233 16.55 1.71 -5.83
CA THR A 233 16.53 2.49 -4.59
C THR A 233 17.91 2.96 -4.14
N ASN A 234 18.98 2.68 -4.89
CA ASN A 234 20.27 3.36 -4.69
C ASN A 234 20.10 4.88 -4.89
N CYS A 235 19.29 5.29 -5.87
CA CYS A 235 19.07 6.68 -6.23
C CYS A 235 17.66 7.20 -5.91
N HIS A 236 16.64 6.33 -5.90
CA HIS A 236 15.23 6.72 -5.79
C HIS A 236 14.57 6.31 -4.47
N THR A 237 13.63 7.13 -4.01
CA THR A 237 12.74 6.85 -2.87
C THR A 237 11.32 6.63 -3.39
N PRO A 238 10.83 5.38 -3.52
CA PRO A 238 9.62 5.07 -4.29
C PRO A 238 8.33 5.62 -3.70
N HIS A 239 8.28 5.91 -2.39
CA HIS A 239 7.07 6.44 -1.76
C HIS A 239 6.96 7.96 -1.88
N GLY A 240 8.08 8.66 -2.03
CA GLY A 240 8.09 10.11 -2.19
C GLY A 240 9.42 10.75 -1.83
N SER A 241 9.67 11.92 -2.42
CA SER A 241 10.85 12.75 -2.21
C SER A 241 10.50 14.23 -2.41
N ASN A 242 11.29 15.12 -1.82
CA ASN A 242 11.24 16.54 -2.15
C ASN A 242 12.07 16.89 -3.40
N ILE A 243 12.67 15.89 -4.03
CA ILE A 243 13.57 16.05 -5.18
C ILE A 243 13.05 15.24 -6.35
N THR A 244 12.71 15.91 -7.44
CA THR A 244 12.23 15.27 -8.67
C THR A 244 13.42 14.71 -9.47
N PRO A 245 13.27 13.51 -10.07
CA PRO A 245 12.18 12.53 -9.98
C PRO A 245 12.44 11.50 -8.86
N LEU A 246 11.82 11.65 -7.70
CA LEU A 246 11.94 10.73 -6.57
C LEU A 246 13.39 10.50 -6.08
N LEU A 247 14.30 11.45 -6.27
CA LEU A 247 15.71 11.28 -5.92
C LEU A 247 15.93 11.41 -4.40
N LYS A 248 16.89 10.64 -3.87
CA LYS A 248 17.35 10.74 -2.48
C LYS A 248 18.03 12.05 -2.19
N SER A 249 18.92 12.46 -3.09
CA SER A 249 19.71 13.69 -3.01
C SER A 249 19.68 14.46 -4.33
N ARG A 250 19.96 15.74 -4.29
CA ARG A 250 20.09 16.55 -5.51
C ARG A 250 21.36 16.20 -6.25
N VAL A 251 21.28 16.22 -7.58
CA VAL A 251 22.48 16.19 -8.43
C VAL A 251 23.17 17.55 -8.30
N PRO A 252 24.50 17.63 -8.13
CA PRO A 252 25.51 16.57 -8.28
C PRO A 252 25.73 15.67 -7.05
N PHE A 253 25.28 16.06 -5.85
CA PHE A 253 25.57 15.36 -4.59
C PHE A 253 25.22 13.87 -4.62
N LEU A 254 24.11 13.50 -5.27
CA LEU A 254 23.72 12.09 -5.44
C LEU A 254 24.79 11.28 -6.19
N CYS A 255 25.40 11.88 -7.19
CA CYS A 255 26.45 11.22 -7.97
C CYS A 255 27.77 11.11 -7.18
N GLU A 256 28.06 12.12 -6.39
CA GLU A 256 29.26 12.25 -5.56
C GLU A 256 29.27 11.28 -4.36
N GLU A 257 28.13 10.67 -4.01
CA GLU A 257 28.10 9.57 -3.04
C GLU A 257 28.95 8.36 -3.47
N CYS A 258 29.21 8.21 -4.78
CA CYS A 258 29.99 7.12 -5.35
C CYS A 258 31.13 7.54 -6.27
N HIS A 259 31.03 8.76 -6.84
CA HIS A 259 31.98 9.26 -7.81
C HIS A 259 32.83 10.40 -7.24
N ASP A 260 34.12 10.28 -7.26
CA ASP A 260 35.13 11.28 -6.88
C ASP A 260 36.04 11.69 -8.06
N GLY A 261 35.52 11.64 -9.27
CA GLY A 261 36.26 11.75 -10.52
C GLY A 261 36.87 13.12 -10.82
N PRO A 262 37.64 13.20 -11.91
CA PRO A 262 38.62 14.26 -12.12
C PRO A 262 38.05 15.66 -12.40
N HIS A 263 36.76 15.82 -12.67
CA HIS A 263 36.09 17.11 -12.84
C HIS A 263 34.99 17.39 -11.85
N GLN A 264 34.93 16.54 -10.81
CA GLN A 264 34.03 16.76 -9.69
C GLN A 264 34.68 17.76 -8.72
N SER A 265 33.91 18.75 -8.34
CA SER A 265 34.19 19.49 -7.14
C SER A 265 32.86 19.95 -6.56
N ALA A 266 32.26 19.11 -5.71
CA ALA A 266 31.28 19.56 -4.75
C ALA A 266 31.93 20.39 -3.64
N SER A 267 33.24 20.26 -3.45
CA SER A 267 33.97 21.16 -2.55
C SER A 267 33.78 22.59 -3.03
N PRO A 268 33.39 23.51 -2.13
CA PRO A 268 33.41 24.91 -2.46
C PRO A 268 34.79 25.22 -3.01
N ILE A 269 34.85 25.62 -4.28
CA ILE A 269 36.09 25.87 -4.98
C ILE A 269 36.73 27.07 -4.25
N ALA A 270 37.71 26.76 -3.40
CA ALA A 270 38.64 27.79 -2.98
C ALA A 270 39.32 28.26 -4.27
N GLY A 271 39.30 29.56 -4.54
CA GLY A 271 39.73 30.15 -5.80
C GLY A 271 41.16 29.82 -6.28
N ASN A 272 41.89 28.98 -5.53
CA ASN A 272 43.23 28.49 -5.80
C ASN A 272 43.30 26.99 -6.17
N VAL A 273 42.15 26.28 -6.27
CA VAL A 273 42.13 24.90 -6.70
C VAL A 273 42.05 24.83 -8.22
N ALA A 274 43.07 24.27 -8.83
CA ALA A 274 43.09 24.03 -10.28
C ALA A 274 41.99 23.03 -10.67
N GLY A 275 41.04 23.49 -11.47
CA GLY A 275 39.99 22.59 -12.01
C GLY A 275 40.56 21.68 -13.08
N ILE A 276 40.11 20.44 -13.10
CA ILE A 276 40.46 19.49 -14.14
C ILE A 276 39.41 19.61 -15.26
N GLN A 277 39.85 19.97 -16.45
CA GLN A 277 39.00 20.03 -17.63
C GLN A 277 39.38 18.91 -18.59
N GLY A 278 38.42 18.05 -18.95
CA GLY A 278 38.63 17.05 -19.99
C GLY A 278 39.69 16.00 -19.67
N GLY A 279 39.85 15.58 -18.41
CA GLY A 279 40.84 14.58 -18.01
C GLY A 279 42.29 15.05 -18.06
N LEU A 280 42.52 16.30 -18.36
CA LEU A 280 43.85 16.93 -18.31
C LEU A 280 44.00 17.64 -16.98
N THR A 281 45.00 17.24 -16.21
CA THR A 281 45.45 18.01 -15.04
C THR A 281 45.78 19.40 -15.53
N ALA A 282 45.17 20.41 -14.94
CA ALA A 282 45.50 21.82 -15.27
C ALA A 282 46.92 22.13 -14.78
N THR A 283 47.90 21.60 -15.47
CA THR A 283 49.27 22.06 -15.40
C THR A 283 49.32 23.40 -16.11
N ALA A 284 49.37 24.44 -15.37
CA ALA A 284 49.57 25.81 -15.78
C ALA A 284 48.38 26.76 -15.55
N GLY A 285 48.02 27.02 -14.28
CA GLY A 285 47.39 28.29 -13.92
C GLY A 285 46.01 28.63 -14.48
N ARG A 286 45.32 27.69 -15.11
CA ARG A 286 43.92 27.87 -15.51
C ARG A 286 43.03 27.42 -14.39
N ALA A 287 42.45 28.34 -13.67
CA ALA A 287 41.37 28.07 -12.75
C ALA A 287 40.25 27.33 -13.47
N ALA A 288 39.60 26.38 -12.77
CA ALA A 288 38.37 25.78 -13.25
C ALA A 288 37.39 26.87 -13.67
N SER A 289 36.82 26.74 -14.86
CA SER A 289 35.77 27.67 -15.26
C SER A 289 34.69 27.67 -14.17
N PRO A 290 34.32 28.86 -13.63
CA PRO A 290 33.20 28.97 -12.68
C PRO A 290 31.90 28.32 -13.20
N GLY A 291 31.82 28.12 -14.51
CA GLY A 291 30.72 27.44 -15.15
C GLY A 291 30.68 25.91 -14.93
N TYR A 292 31.72 25.27 -14.38
CA TYR A 292 31.70 23.85 -14.03
C TYR A 292 31.26 23.62 -12.58
N GLY A 293 31.52 24.53 -11.68
CA GLY A 293 31.07 24.44 -10.30
C GLY A 293 29.54 24.48 -10.22
N GLY A 294 28.95 23.49 -9.58
CA GLY A 294 27.49 23.43 -9.36
C GLY A 294 26.65 23.05 -10.57
N ARG A 295 27.24 22.65 -11.69
CA ARG A 295 26.48 22.05 -12.81
C ARG A 295 26.10 20.65 -12.51
N SER A 296 24.88 20.27 -12.93
CA SER A 296 24.40 18.88 -12.88
C SER A 296 25.26 18.00 -13.77
N CYS A 297 25.74 16.86 -13.24
CA CYS A 297 26.45 15.83 -14.01
C CYS A 297 25.62 15.36 -15.22
N MET A 298 24.30 15.38 -15.08
CA MET A 298 23.35 14.99 -16.12
C MET A 298 23.33 15.91 -17.35
N ASN A 299 23.96 17.10 -17.29
CA ASN A 299 24.10 17.94 -18.48
C ASN A 299 24.99 17.29 -19.54
N CYS A 300 25.94 16.47 -19.13
CA CYS A 300 26.85 15.73 -20.01
C CYS A 300 26.61 14.23 -19.95
N HIS A 301 26.21 13.68 -18.80
CA HIS A 301 25.93 12.26 -18.57
C HIS A 301 24.42 11.98 -18.38
N PRO A 302 23.56 12.22 -19.39
CA PRO A 302 22.11 12.11 -19.23
C PRO A 302 21.61 10.65 -19.24
N MET A 303 22.44 9.71 -19.70
CA MET A 303 22.06 8.32 -19.91
C MET A 303 22.35 7.44 -18.69
N VAL A 304 22.14 7.98 -17.48
CA VAL A 304 22.48 7.32 -16.20
C VAL A 304 21.84 5.95 -15.98
N HIS A 305 20.74 5.63 -16.65
CA HIS A 305 20.09 4.33 -16.56
C HIS A 305 20.67 3.28 -17.50
N GLY A 306 21.64 3.66 -18.33
CA GLY A 306 22.24 2.82 -19.36
C GLY A 306 22.11 3.46 -20.75
N SER A 307 23.01 3.10 -21.64
CA SER A 307 23.10 3.67 -22.98
C SER A 307 23.42 2.64 -24.05
N ASN A 308 22.81 2.79 -25.20
CA ASN A 308 23.17 2.09 -26.44
C ASN A 308 23.90 3.03 -27.43
N SER A 309 24.32 4.21 -26.96
CA SER A 309 25.03 5.19 -27.78
C SER A 309 26.44 4.70 -28.09
N PRO A 310 26.93 4.88 -29.35
CA PRO A 310 28.32 4.62 -29.72
C PRO A 310 29.31 5.57 -29.01
N ALA A 311 28.86 6.60 -28.32
CA ALA A 311 29.71 7.52 -27.54
C ALA A 311 30.46 6.85 -26.38
N GLY A 312 30.16 5.58 -26.07
CA GLY A 312 30.91 4.76 -25.13
C GLY A 312 30.33 4.74 -23.70
N ALA A 313 31.12 4.17 -22.79
CA ALA A 313 30.71 3.85 -21.41
C ALA A 313 30.52 5.08 -20.49
N LEU A 314 30.84 6.27 -20.95
CA LEU A 314 30.66 7.51 -20.16
C LEU A 314 29.20 7.97 -20.06
N LEU A 315 28.25 7.19 -20.56
CA LEU A 315 26.81 7.45 -20.49
C LEU A 315 26.39 8.80 -21.06
N HIS A 316 27.12 9.27 -22.04
CA HIS A 316 26.78 10.46 -22.85
C HIS A 316 25.67 10.11 -23.85
N ARG A 317 25.04 11.15 -24.43
CA ARG A 317 24.16 10.98 -25.59
C ARG A 317 24.96 10.68 -26.83
#